data_13b9524b5ca5ea6fce5e43dbe98ec240
#
_entry.id   13b9524b5ca5ea6fce5e43dbe98ec240
#
_cell.length_a   1.000
_cell.length_b   1.000
_cell.length_c   1.000
_cell.angle_alpha   90.00
_cell.angle_beta   90.00
_cell.angle_gamma   90.00
#
_symmetry.space_group_name_H-M   'P 1'
#
loop_
_entity.id
_entity.type
_entity.pdbx_description
1 polymer ?
#
loop_
_entity_poly.entity_id
_entity_poly.type
_entity_poly.pdbx_seq_one_letter_code
_entity_poly.pdbx_strand_id
1 'polypeptide(L)'
;VTSSLLDGYRLLHDGALALAEVERAGIRIDVEYCREKVAWLDDQARRSDRRLRSSALGRAWLARFEGSASWASGPQLQAVLYVDLGVKPYKTTEAGMDSVDEEALRQAGVDGIDHLLRLRSLKKMGDVLKQFLRYQVGGYLYPNYHLHTVTTYRSSSSDPNLQNVPVRDKEQMDVCRRAIVPSPGNVILEVDKSGIEVCVAACYHRDPAMLSYLRDPGADMHADAAKRLFFLDASVRDLKRLAGFSTVLRQAGKNGFIFPQFYGDYYEPCAQNVACGWCKLPRVGDWTDDDGLPLDGVPIARHLRQHDVRGLVDFTEHVRRVEDWLWQERFPVYYKWRQDWYARYQRRGSFQMKTGFVCGGVMSRNQATNYPVQGPAFHLLLRTLTLVVDRIRDFKSRVVGQIHDSLLFDADPDEVPALVDMVQRIAAEELPRLWDWIIVPLRVEAKVSEVDGSWAEMVVVE
;
A
#
# COMPACT_ATOMS: atom_id res chain seq x y z
N VAL A 1 28.58 -6.40 11.08
CA VAL A 1 28.37 -7.73 11.70
C VAL A 1 27.05 -8.29 11.22
N THR A 2 27.02 -9.55 10.76
CA THR A 2 25.78 -10.21 10.36
C THR A 2 25.06 -10.66 11.63
N SER A 3 23.80 -10.26 11.83
CA SER A 3 23.00 -10.71 12.97
C SER A 3 22.87 -12.24 12.97
N SER A 4 22.93 -12.84 14.13
CA SER A 4 22.74 -14.29 14.33
C SER A 4 21.25 -14.63 14.41
N LEU A 5 20.92 -15.93 14.32
CA LEU A 5 19.56 -16.41 14.56
C LEU A 5 19.08 -16.07 15.98
N LEU A 6 19.99 -16.06 16.94
CA LEU A 6 19.69 -15.67 18.34
C LEU A 6 19.29 -14.18 18.42
N ASP A 7 19.94 -13.31 17.63
CA ASP A 7 19.55 -11.90 17.58
C ASP A 7 18.14 -11.71 16.98
N GLY A 8 17.82 -12.49 15.93
CA GLY A 8 16.47 -12.56 15.41
C GLY A 8 15.45 -13.04 16.43
N TYR A 9 15.77 -14.11 17.16
CA TYR A 9 14.89 -14.63 18.24
C TYR A 9 14.66 -13.57 19.33
N ARG A 10 15.72 -12.91 19.81
CA ARG A 10 15.61 -11.83 20.81
C ARG A 10 14.74 -10.68 20.31
N LEU A 11 14.89 -10.29 19.06
CA LEU A 11 14.06 -9.24 18.45
C LEU A 11 12.57 -9.62 18.45
N LEU A 12 12.22 -10.87 18.12
CA LEU A 12 10.82 -11.32 18.19
C LEU A 12 10.31 -11.39 19.63
N HIS A 13 11.11 -11.88 20.55
CA HIS A 13 10.74 -11.97 21.97
C HIS A 13 10.47 -10.57 22.54
N ASP A 14 11.42 -9.65 22.40
CA ASP A 14 11.27 -8.27 22.88
C ASP A 14 10.12 -7.56 22.15
N GLY A 15 9.98 -7.82 20.85
CA GLY A 15 8.88 -7.30 20.03
C GLY A 15 7.50 -7.81 20.47
N ALA A 16 7.40 -9.07 20.85
CA ALA A 16 6.14 -9.62 21.38
C ALA A 16 5.76 -8.96 22.71
N LEU A 17 6.71 -8.71 23.60
CA LEU A 17 6.46 -7.97 24.84
C LEU A 17 6.04 -6.53 24.55
N ALA A 18 6.69 -5.85 23.61
CA ALA A 18 6.30 -4.49 23.23
C ALA A 18 4.91 -4.44 22.57
N LEU A 19 4.56 -5.41 21.73
CA LEU A 19 3.20 -5.51 21.16
C LEU A 19 2.15 -5.82 22.23
N ALA A 20 2.46 -6.61 23.24
CA ALA A 20 1.56 -6.84 24.38
C ALA A 20 1.23 -5.53 25.14
N GLU A 21 2.19 -4.60 25.24
CA GLU A 21 1.92 -3.27 25.81
C GLU A 21 0.99 -2.43 24.91
N VAL A 22 1.14 -2.52 23.58
CA VAL A 22 0.23 -1.89 22.61
C VAL A 22 -1.18 -2.49 22.73
N GLU A 23 -1.28 -3.81 22.80
CA GLU A 23 -2.55 -4.52 23.02
C GLU A 23 -3.21 -4.08 24.32
N ARG A 24 -2.45 -3.99 25.42
CA ARG A 24 -2.94 -3.56 26.73
C ARG A 24 -3.39 -2.11 26.74
N ALA A 25 -2.73 -1.23 26.02
CA ALA A 25 -3.11 0.18 25.90
C ALA A 25 -4.48 0.34 25.24
N GLY A 26 -4.72 -0.44 24.19
CA GLY A 26 -5.94 -0.38 23.39
C GLY A 26 -6.08 0.92 22.59
N ILE A 27 -6.91 0.91 21.57
CA ILE A 27 -7.21 2.08 20.74
C ILE A 27 -8.67 2.48 20.88
N ARG A 28 -8.92 3.75 21.20
CA ARG A 28 -10.28 4.26 21.43
C ARG A 28 -11.03 4.44 20.12
N ILE A 29 -12.33 4.10 20.14
CA ILE A 29 -13.23 4.34 19.03
C ILE A 29 -14.46 5.17 19.45
N ASP A 30 -14.99 5.90 18.48
CA ASP A 30 -16.30 6.52 18.58
C ASP A 30 -17.39 5.46 18.28
N VAL A 31 -17.94 4.91 19.36
CA VAL A 31 -18.96 3.85 19.29
C VAL A 31 -20.27 4.36 18.68
N GLU A 32 -20.65 5.61 18.96
CA GLU A 32 -21.89 6.20 18.44
C GLU A 32 -21.77 6.42 16.93
N TYR A 33 -20.66 7.07 16.48
CA TYR A 33 -20.36 7.18 15.06
C TYR A 33 -20.40 5.81 14.36
N CYS A 34 -19.80 4.77 14.95
CA CYS A 34 -19.82 3.43 14.36
C CYS A 34 -21.25 2.90 14.17
N ARG A 35 -22.12 3.05 15.18
CA ARG A 35 -23.53 2.59 15.12
C ARG A 35 -24.33 3.31 14.05
N GLU A 36 -24.26 4.64 14.05
CA GLU A 36 -24.95 5.48 13.07
C GLU A 36 -24.47 5.18 11.66
N LYS A 37 -23.15 5.09 11.49
CA LYS A 37 -22.55 4.86 10.17
C LYS A 37 -22.85 3.46 9.64
N VAL A 38 -22.85 2.43 10.47
CA VAL A 38 -23.28 1.07 10.08
C VAL A 38 -24.73 1.07 9.61
N ALA A 39 -25.63 1.72 10.34
CA ALA A 39 -27.03 1.80 9.95
C ALA A 39 -27.21 2.49 8.58
N TRP A 40 -26.49 3.59 8.35
CA TRP A 40 -26.45 4.29 7.07
C TRP A 40 -25.87 3.43 5.93
N LEU A 41 -24.71 2.76 6.16
CA LEU A 41 -24.08 1.89 5.18
C LEU A 41 -24.97 0.72 4.79
N ASP A 42 -25.64 0.09 5.76
CA ASP A 42 -26.58 -1.00 5.52
C ASP A 42 -27.80 -0.54 4.69
N ASP A 43 -28.31 0.69 4.92
CA ASP A 43 -29.39 1.24 4.09
C ASP A 43 -28.90 1.51 2.64
N GLN A 44 -27.73 2.14 2.46
CA GLN A 44 -27.14 2.34 1.14
C GLN A 44 -26.83 1.01 0.41
N ALA A 45 -26.35 0.02 1.15
CA ALA A 45 -26.12 -1.33 0.60
C ALA A 45 -27.43 -1.99 0.11
N ARG A 46 -28.51 -1.89 0.88
CA ARG A 46 -29.85 -2.37 0.45
C ARG A 46 -30.34 -1.64 -0.82
N ARG A 47 -30.11 -0.33 -0.93
CA ARG A 47 -30.47 0.43 -2.15
C ARG A 47 -29.65 -0.02 -3.35
N SER A 48 -28.34 -0.21 -3.18
CA SER A 48 -27.44 -0.69 -4.24
C SER A 48 -27.77 -2.12 -4.66
N ASP A 49 -28.10 -3.01 -3.73
CA ASP A 49 -28.55 -4.38 -4.02
C ASP A 49 -29.83 -4.41 -4.84
N ARG A 50 -30.84 -3.59 -4.50
CA ARG A 50 -32.08 -3.49 -5.28
C ARG A 50 -31.81 -3.05 -6.73
N ARG A 51 -30.95 -2.04 -6.93
CA ARG A 51 -30.57 -1.56 -8.27
C ARG A 51 -29.78 -2.64 -9.02
N LEU A 52 -28.84 -3.30 -8.37
CA LEU A 52 -28.10 -4.40 -8.97
C LEU A 52 -29.03 -5.53 -9.44
N ARG A 53 -30.00 -5.96 -8.63
CA ARG A 53 -30.96 -7.00 -8.98
C ARG A 53 -31.80 -6.65 -10.22
N SER A 54 -32.11 -5.37 -10.42
CA SER A 54 -32.89 -4.89 -11.59
C SER A 54 -32.03 -4.61 -12.81
N SER A 55 -30.71 -4.63 -12.71
CA SER A 55 -29.78 -4.40 -13.82
C SER A 55 -29.64 -5.62 -14.74
N ALA A 56 -29.01 -5.45 -15.91
CA ALA A 56 -28.71 -6.55 -16.83
C ALA A 56 -27.83 -7.62 -16.17
N LEU A 57 -26.76 -7.20 -15.48
CA LEU A 57 -25.87 -8.10 -14.74
C LEU A 57 -26.62 -8.88 -13.65
N GLY A 58 -27.43 -8.19 -12.85
CA GLY A 58 -28.14 -8.80 -11.73
C GLY A 58 -29.21 -9.81 -12.20
N ARG A 59 -29.96 -9.50 -13.25
CA ARG A 59 -30.96 -10.43 -13.83
C ARG A 59 -30.29 -11.69 -14.38
N ALA A 60 -29.19 -11.55 -15.14
CA ALA A 60 -28.44 -12.70 -15.65
C ALA A 60 -27.89 -13.56 -14.52
N TRP A 61 -27.35 -12.93 -13.46
CA TRP A 61 -26.77 -13.66 -12.32
C TRP A 61 -27.84 -14.43 -11.54
N LEU A 62 -28.99 -13.80 -11.27
CA LEU A 62 -30.10 -14.44 -10.58
C LEU A 62 -30.74 -15.55 -11.42
N ALA A 63 -30.85 -15.37 -12.75
CA ALA A 63 -31.37 -16.40 -13.65
C ALA A 63 -30.46 -17.66 -13.69
N ARG A 64 -29.14 -17.45 -13.63
CA ARG A 64 -28.19 -18.58 -13.68
C ARG A 64 -28.07 -19.32 -12.34
N PHE A 65 -28.04 -18.61 -11.23
CA PHE A 65 -27.72 -19.17 -9.91
C PHE A 65 -28.89 -19.20 -8.93
N GLU A 66 -30.03 -18.63 -9.31
CA GLU A 66 -31.26 -18.61 -8.50
C GLU A 66 -31.01 -18.33 -7.00
N GLY A 67 -31.43 -19.24 -6.12
CA GLY A 67 -31.28 -19.13 -4.65
C GLY A 67 -29.84 -19.22 -4.16
N SER A 68 -28.88 -19.66 -5.00
CA SER A 68 -27.45 -19.76 -4.66
C SER A 68 -26.63 -18.55 -5.11
N ALA A 69 -27.25 -17.51 -5.69
CA ALA A 69 -26.57 -16.32 -6.18
C ALA A 69 -25.87 -15.54 -5.04
N SER A 70 -24.57 -15.30 -5.21
CA SER A 70 -23.75 -14.56 -4.25
C SER A 70 -22.93 -13.47 -4.95
N TRP A 71 -23.23 -12.21 -4.67
CA TRP A 71 -22.50 -11.05 -5.22
C TRP A 71 -21.02 -11.00 -4.82
N ALA A 72 -20.61 -11.78 -3.82
CA ALA A 72 -19.21 -11.92 -3.43
C ALA A 72 -18.44 -12.97 -4.23
N SER A 73 -19.14 -13.86 -4.96
CA SER A 73 -18.50 -14.98 -5.67
C SER A 73 -17.85 -14.52 -6.97
N GLY A 74 -16.51 -14.55 -7.02
CA GLY A 74 -15.75 -14.31 -8.25
C GLY A 74 -16.05 -15.32 -9.37
N PRO A 75 -16.07 -16.65 -9.09
CA PRO A 75 -16.42 -17.66 -10.10
C PRO A 75 -17.83 -17.49 -10.69
N GLN A 76 -18.83 -17.14 -9.86
CA GLN A 76 -20.16 -16.85 -10.39
C GLN A 76 -20.17 -15.63 -11.31
N LEU A 77 -19.45 -14.57 -10.91
CA LEU A 77 -19.33 -13.34 -11.71
C LEU A 77 -18.64 -13.60 -13.05
N GLN A 78 -17.56 -14.41 -13.07
CA GLN A 78 -16.90 -14.84 -14.31
C GLN A 78 -17.88 -15.56 -15.24
N ALA A 79 -18.63 -16.51 -14.73
CA ALA A 79 -19.60 -17.27 -15.53
C ALA A 79 -20.68 -16.36 -16.12
N VAL A 80 -21.21 -15.41 -15.35
CA VAL A 80 -22.23 -14.47 -15.83
C VAL A 80 -21.66 -13.50 -16.87
N LEU A 81 -20.53 -12.88 -16.59
CA LEU A 81 -19.96 -11.86 -17.47
C LEU A 81 -19.46 -12.44 -18.79
N TYR A 82 -18.64 -13.47 -18.71
CA TYR A 82 -17.89 -13.95 -19.86
C TYR A 82 -18.63 -15.04 -20.65
N VAL A 83 -19.50 -15.83 -19.99
CA VAL A 83 -20.26 -16.88 -20.66
C VAL A 83 -21.67 -16.39 -21.03
N ASP A 84 -22.47 -15.88 -20.07
CA ASP A 84 -23.87 -15.56 -20.32
C ASP A 84 -24.05 -14.23 -21.05
N LEU A 85 -23.25 -13.21 -20.67
CA LEU A 85 -23.33 -11.87 -21.29
C LEU A 85 -22.34 -11.69 -22.44
N GLY A 86 -21.45 -12.68 -22.69
CA GLY A 86 -20.52 -12.67 -23.81
C GLY A 86 -19.49 -11.55 -23.80
N VAL A 87 -19.18 -11.00 -22.62
CA VAL A 87 -18.19 -9.94 -22.47
C VAL A 87 -16.79 -10.52 -22.76
N LYS A 88 -16.00 -9.82 -23.55
CA LYS A 88 -14.58 -10.19 -23.71
C LYS A 88 -13.81 -9.91 -22.42
N PRO A 89 -13.06 -10.89 -21.88
CA PRO A 89 -12.20 -10.65 -20.73
C PRO A 89 -11.18 -9.53 -20.99
N TYR A 90 -11.07 -8.59 -20.05
CA TYR A 90 -10.13 -7.49 -20.15
C TYR A 90 -8.69 -7.93 -19.88
N LYS A 91 -8.50 -8.82 -18.92
CA LYS A 91 -7.20 -9.39 -18.53
C LYS A 91 -7.39 -10.74 -17.84
N THR A 92 -6.31 -11.51 -17.75
CA THR A 92 -6.26 -12.76 -16.99
C THR A 92 -5.49 -12.55 -15.68
N THR A 93 -5.74 -13.42 -14.72
CA THR A 93 -4.95 -13.53 -13.48
C THR A 93 -3.65 -14.27 -13.74
N GLU A 94 -2.69 -14.25 -12.79
CA GLU A 94 -1.46 -15.06 -12.87
C GLU A 94 -1.72 -16.56 -13.05
N ALA A 95 -2.87 -17.05 -12.57
CA ALA A 95 -3.31 -18.43 -12.75
C ALA A 95 -3.99 -18.71 -14.11
N GLY A 96 -4.00 -17.73 -15.02
CA GLY A 96 -4.60 -17.86 -16.36
C GLY A 96 -6.14 -17.79 -16.38
N MET A 97 -6.78 -17.40 -15.27
CA MET A 97 -8.23 -17.23 -15.21
C MET A 97 -8.63 -15.81 -15.63
N ASP A 98 -9.79 -15.64 -16.24
CA ASP A 98 -10.33 -14.33 -16.59
C ASP A 98 -10.54 -13.48 -15.33
N SER A 99 -9.97 -12.27 -15.29
CA SER A 99 -10.04 -11.42 -14.11
C SER A 99 -11.42 -10.78 -13.96
N VAL A 100 -11.91 -10.74 -12.71
CA VAL A 100 -13.10 -9.98 -12.29
C VAL A 100 -12.76 -8.98 -11.19
N ASP A 101 -11.52 -8.48 -11.20
CA ASP A 101 -11.15 -7.38 -10.32
C ASP A 101 -11.84 -6.06 -10.72
N GLU A 102 -11.72 -5.04 -9.89
CA GLU A 102 -12.41 -3.78 -10.11
C GLU A 102 -12.10 -3.16 -11.48
N GLU A 103 -10.85 -3.24 -11.92
CA GLU A 103 -10.43 -2.69 -13.20
C GLU A 103 -11.09 -3.45 -14.36
N ALA A 104 -11.02 -4.78 -14.36
CA ALA A 104 -11.66 -5.60 -15.37
C ALA A 104 -13.18 -5.40 -15.42
N LEU A 105 -13.81 -5.23 -14.25
CA LEU A 105 -15.24 -4.95 -14.16
C LEU A 105 -15.60 -3.59 -14.76
N ARG A 106 -14.86 -2.53 -14.46
CA ARG A 106 -15.12 -1.20 -15.01
C ARG A 106 -15.01 -1.15 -16.54
N GLN A 107 -14.14 -1.97 -17.12
CA GLN A 107 -13.96 -2.08 -18.57
C GLN A 107 -15.01 -2.98 -19.26
N ALA A 108 -15.72 -3.78 -18.51
CA ALA A 108 -16.75 -4.67 -19.07
C ALA A 108 -17.96 -3.92 -19.65
N GLY A 109 -18.24 -2.70 -19.21
CA GLY A 109 -19.29 -1.85 -19.75
C GLY A 109 -20.73 -2.38 -19.59
N VAL A 110 -20.94 -3.33 -18.66
CA VAL A 110 -22.25 -3.95 -18.43
C VAL A 110 -23.04 -3.18 -17.39
N ASP A 111 -24.32 -2.93 -17.69
CA ASP A 111 -25.27 -2.32 -16.75
C ASP A 111 -25.32 -3.14 -15.44
N GLY A 112 -25.12 -2.48 -14.32
CA GLY A 112 -25.11 -3.07 -12.98
C GLY A 112 -23.73 -3.22 -12.36
N ILE A 113 -22.62 -3.07 -13.10
CA ILE A 113 -21.26 -3.18 -12.55
C ILE A 113 -21.02 -2.09 -11.50
N ASP A 114 -21.39 -0.86 -11.75
CA ASP A 114 -21.22 0.22 -10.78
C ASP A 114 -22.01 -0.04 -9.48
N HIS A 115 -23.19 -0.64 -9.59
CA HIS A 115 -23.98 -1.02 -8.44
C HIS A 115 -23.32 -2.18 -7.66
N LEU A 116 -22.72 -3.15 -8.35
CA LEU A 116 -21.95 -4.24 -7.74
C LEU A 116 -20.72 -3.71 -7.00
N LEU A 117 -19.92 -2.87 -7.65
CA LEU A 117 -18.74 -2.26 -7.05
C LEU A 117 -19.09 -1.40 -5.84
N ARG A 118 -20.13 -0.57 -5.97
CA ARG A 118 -20.65 0.23 -4.86
C ARG A 118 -21.12 -0.63 -3.69
N LEU A 119 -21.87 -1.69 -3.97
CA LEU A 119 -22.34 -2.63 -2.94
C LEU A 119 -21.16 -3.29 -2.20
N ARG A 120 -20.13 -3.73 -2.93
CA ARG A 120 -18.92 -4.31 -2.33
C ARG A 120 -18.18 -3.30 -1.46
N SER A 121 -18.03 -2.06 -1.92
CA SER A 121 -17.40 -0.98 -1.15
C SER A 121 -18.18 -0.68 0.15
N LEU A 122 -19.50 -0.52 0.06
CA LEU A 122 -20.37 -0.27 1.23
C LEU A 122 -20.31 -1.40 2.25
N LYS A 123 -20.36 -2.66 1.78
CA LYS A 123 -20.23 -3.83 2.65
C LYS A 123 -18.89 -3.87 3.35
N LYS A 124 -17.78 -3.65 2.62
CA LYS A 124 -16.44 -3.64 3.19
C LYS A 124 -16.30 -2.63 4.33
N MET A 125 -16.77 -1.39 4.14
CA MET A 125 -16.79 -0.38 5.19
C MET A 125 -17.66 -0.82 6.38
N GLY A 126 -18.87 -1.32 6.10
CA GLY A 126 -19.78 -1.83 7.11
C GLY A 126 -19.19 -2.97 7.92
N ASP A 127 -18.50 -3.91 7.29
CA ASP A 127 -17.89 -5.06 7.94
C ASP A 127 -16.75 -4.63 8.89
N VAL A 128 -15.93 -3.63 8.52
CA VAL A 128 -14.91 -3.06 9.40
C VAL A 128 -15.54 -2.43 10.63
N LEU A 129 -16.53 -1.57 10.47
CA LEU A 129 -17.17 -0.90 11.61
C LEU A 129 -17.98 -1.88 12.48
N LYS A 130 -18.59 -2.91 11.88
CA LYS A 130 -19.26 -4.00 12.63
C LYS A 130 -18.26 -4.81 13.46
N GLN A 131 -17.05 -5.06 12.93
CA GLN A 131 -15.97 -5.67 13.70
C GLN A 131 -15.57 -4.78 14.88
N PHE A 132 -15.43 -3.48 14.67
CA PHE A 132 -15.13 -2.54 15.76
C PHE A 132 -16.20 -2.60 16.85
N LEU A 133 -17.48 -2.53 16.49
CA LEU A 133 -18.59 -2.66 17.43
C LEU A 133 -18.62 -4.01 18.16
N ARG A 134 -18.21 -5.08 17.49
CA ARG A 134 -18.19 -6.44 18.06
C ARG A 134 -17.08 -6.63 19.09
N TYR A 135 -15.88 -6.11 18.79
CA TYR A 135 -14.68 -6.37 19.59
C TYR A 135 -14.37 -5.28 20.62
N GLN A 136 -15.12 -4.15 20.61
CA GLN A 136 -14.87 -3.09 21.57
C GLN A 136 -15.31 -3.49 22.98
N VAL A 137 -14.51 -3.02 23.96
CA VAL A 137 -14.83 -3.12 25.40
C VAL A 137 -14.67 -1.73 25.99
N GLY A 138 -15.76 -1.16 26.48
CA GLY A 138 -15.74 0.20 27.06
C GLY A 138 -15.33 1.30 26.08
N GLY A 139 -15.56 1.12 24.79
CA GLY A 139 -15.15 2.07 23.74
C GLY A 139 -13.72 1.92 23.26
N TYR A 140 -13.03 0.85 23.64
CA TYR A 140 -11.66 0.54 23.20
C TYR A 140 -11.59 -0.78 22.45
N LEU A 141 -10.71 -0.85 21.44
CA LEU A 141 -10.32 -2.06 20.73
C LEU A 141 -8.99 -2.54 21.30
N TYR A 142 -8.86 -3.84 21.50
CA TYR A 142 -7.66 -4.51 21.97
C TYR A 142 -7.25 -5.57 20.93
N PRO A 143 -6.60 -5.16 19.80
CA PRO A 143 -6.22 -6.09 18.76
C PRO A 143 -5.15 -7.08 19.24
N ASN A 144 -5.21 -8.32 18.78
CA ASN A 144 -4.13 -9.29 19.03
C ASN A 144 -3.12 -9.20 17.90
N TYR A 145 -1.84 -9.05 18.23
CA TYR A 145 -0.74 -9.05 17.26
C TYR A 145 -0.02 -10.38 17.21
N HIS A 146 0.27 -10.87 16.00
CA HIS A 146 0.93 -12.14 15.78
C HIS A 146 2.23 -11.96 14.99
N LEU A 147 3.35 -12.48 15.50
CA LEU A 147 4.67 -12.42 14.85
C LEU A 147 5.07 -13.74 14.16
N HIS A 148 4.19 -14.75 14.19
CA HIS A 148 4.49 -16.12 13.72
C HIS A 148 3.68 -16.55 12.50
N THR A 149 2.72 -15.75 12.03
CA THR A 149 1.78 -16.12 10.97
C THR A 149 2.30 -15.79 9.56
N VAL A 150 3.20 -14.81 9.45
CA VAL A 150 3.72 -14.32 8.17
C VAL A 150 5.13 -14.87 7.94
N THR A 151 5.37 -15.46 6.76
CA THR A 151 6.66 -16.08 6.41
C THR A 151 7.86 -15.12 6.49
N THR A 152 7.63 -13.81 6.33
CA THR A 152 8.66 -12.77 6.45
C THR A 152 8.87 -12.28 7.88
N TYR A 153 8.22 -12.90 8.86
CA TYR A 153 8.21 -12.47 10.26
C TYR A 153 7.69 -11.05 10.47
N ARG A 154 6.79 -10.57 9.60
CA ARG A 154 6.00 -9.35 9.81
C ARG A 154 4.87 -9.64 10.79
N SER A 155 4.40 -8.62 11.49
CA SER A 155 3.17 -8.74 12.29
C SER A 155 1.94 -8.93 11.41
N SER A 156 0.98 -9.62 11.95
CA SER A 156 -0.44 -9.55 11.54
C SER A 156 -1.29 -9.21 12.76
N SER A 157 -2.54 -8.85 12.57
CA SER A 157 -3.44 -8.61 13.69
C SER A 157 -4.79 -9.30 13.49
N SER A 158 -5.46 -9.60 14.60
CA SER A 158 -6.82 -10.16 14.62
C SER A 158 -7.63 -9.56 15.77
N ASP A 159 -8.94 -9.69 15.72
CA ASP A 159 -9.92 -9.42 16.77
C ASP A 159 -9.87 -8.00 17.40
N PRO A 160 -9.91 -6.89 16.64
CA PRO A 160 -10.08 -6.82 15.18
C PRO A 160 -8.75 -6.75 14.42
N ASN A 161 -8.78 -7.07 13.11
CA ASN A 161 -7.61 -6.86 12.25
C ASN A 161 -7.49 -5.38 11.84
N LEU A 162 -6.72 -4.61 12.60
CA LEU A 162 -6.48 -3.19 12.32
C LEU A 162 -5.62 -2.95 11.07
N GLN A 163 -4.79 -3.93 10.67
CA GLN A 163 -3.95 -3.81 9.48
C GLN A 163 -4.76 -3.90 8.17
N ASN A 164 -6.02 -4.35 8.23
CA ASN A 164 -6.94 -4.39 7.08
C ASN A 164 -7.84 -3.14 6.97
N VAL A 165 -7.66 -2.12 7.82
CA VAL A 165 -8.35 -0.84 7.66
C VAL A 165 -7.98 -0.25 6.31
N PRO A 166 -8.96 0.14 5.46
CA PRO A 166 -8.69 0.61 4.11
C PRO A 166 -7.78 1.83 4.07
N VAL A 167 -6.83 1.82 3.09
CA VAL A 167 -5.86 2.93 2.90
C VAL A 167 -5.83 3.47 1.47
N ARG A 168 -6.35 2.74 0.48
CA ARG A 168 -6.24 3.11 -0.95
C ARG A 168 -7.43 3.89 -1.47
N ASP A 169 -8.63 3.48 -1.09
CA ASP A 169 -9.86 4.17 -1.47
C ASP A 169 -10.16 5.26 -0.43
N LYS A 170 -10.24 6.50 -0.88
CA LYS A 170 -10.38 7.66 0.01
C LYS A 170 -11.66 7.59 0.85
N GLU A 171 -12.80 7.25 0.24
CA GLU A 171 -14.07 7.14 0.98
C GLU A 171 -14.01 6.04 2.04
N GLN A 172 -13.50 4.85 1.66
CA GLN A 172 -13.37 3.73 2.61
C GLN A 172 -12.40 4.08 3.75
N MET A 173 -11.29 4.70 3.42
CA MET A 173 -10.29 5.16 4.41
C MET A 173 -10.92 6.17 5.37
N ASP A 174 -11.54 7.22 4.86
CA ASP A 174 -12.14 8.28 5.68
C ASP A 174 -13.24 7.72 6.61
N VAL A 175 -14.13 6.88 6.09
CA VAL A 175 -15.20 6.27 6.90
C VAL A 175 -14.65 5.38 8.00
N CYS A 176 -13.67 4.53 7.71
CA CYS A 176 -13.15 3.59 8.70
C CYS A 176 -12.22 4.27 9.72
N ARG A 177 -11.34 5.17 9.29
CA ARG A 177 -10.40 5.88 10.16
C ARG A 177 -11.08 6.91 11.06
N ARG A 178 -12.19 7.51 10.61
CA ARG A 178 -12.98 8.44 11.44
C ARG A 178 -13.54 7.80 12.71
N ALA A 179 -13.69 6.49 12.73
CA ALA A 179 -14.11 5.74 13.91
C ALA A 179 -13.03 5.71 15.01
N ILE A 180 -11.76 5.94 14.68
CA ILE A 180 -10.63 5.88 15.61
C ILE A 180 -10.34 7.29 16.10
N VAL A 181 -10.42 7.47 17.42
CA VAL A 181 -10.30 8.77 18.09
C VAL A 181 -9.36 8.67 19.31
N PRO A 182 -8.72 9.74 19.74
CA PRO A 182 -7.85 9.75 20.91
C PRO A 182 -8.66 9.74 22.22
N SER A 183 -7.99 9.58 23.33
CA SER A 183 -8.56 9.88 24.66
C SER A 183 -8.93 11.37 24.75
N PRO A 184 -9.93 11.75 25.57
CA PRO A 184 -10.35 13.15 25.69
C PRO A 184 -9.19 14.10 26.02
N GLY A 185 -9.04 15.16 25.22
CA GLY A 185 -7.98 16.16 25.34
C GLY A 185 -6.68 15.78 24.61
N ASN A 186 -6.59 14.56 24.05
CA ASN A 186 -5.42 14.08 23.32
C ASN A 186 -5.57 14.25 21.79
N VAL A 187 -4.53 13.86 21.06
CA VAL A 187 -4.46 13.78 19.62
C VAL A 187 -4.09 12.35 19.18
N ILE A 188 -4.48 11.96 17.96
CA ILE A 188 -3.86 10.80 17.31
C ILE A 188 -2.56 11.29 16.64
N LEU A 189 -1.44 10.68 16.99
CA LEU A 189 -0.17 10.88 16.30
C LEU A 189 0.19 9.59 15.55
N GLU A 190 0.42 9.67 14.25
CA GLU A 190 0.93 8.59 13.40
C GLU A 190 2.35 8.91 12.98
N VAL A 191 3.29 8.01 13.25
CA VAL A 191 4.70 8.14 12.82
C VAL A 191 5.04 6.97 11.91
N ASP A 192 5.25 7.28 10.62
CA ASP A 192 5.51 6.33 9.54
C ASP A 192 6.98 6.34 9.11
N LYS A 193 7.51 5.20 8.68
CA LYS A 193 8.85 5.09 8.13
C LYS A 193 8.84 5.24 6.62
N SER A 194 9.14 6.43 6.13
CA SER A 194 9.10 6.75 4.70
C SER A 194 10.01 5.85 3.86
N GLY A 195 9.40 5.06 2.97
CA GLY A 195 10.10 4.26 1.98
C GLY A 195 11.06 3.21 2.56
N ILE A 196 10.75 2.65 3.73
CA ILE A 196 11.62 1.73 4.48
C ILE A 196 12.07 0.52 3.65
N GLU A 197 11.22 -0.05 2.80
CA GLU A 197 11.59 -1.19 1.96
C GLU A 197 12.64 -0.81 0.91
N VAL A 198 12.56 0.40 0.32
CA VAL A 198 13.58 0.90 -0.62
C VAL A 198 14.91 1.13 0.11
N CYS A 199 14.87 1.66 1.34
CA CYS A 199 16.06 1.82 2.18
C CYS A 199 16.73 0.47 2.49
N VAL A 200 15.95 -0.53 2.88
CA VAL A 200 16.47 -1.89 3.14
C VAL A 200 17.01 -2.54 1.87
N ALA A 201 16.31 -2.45 0.74
CA ALA A 201 16.79 -2.96 -0.55
C ALA A 201 18.15 -2.33 -0.91
N ALA A 202 18.28 -1.01 -0.79
CA ALA A 202 19.53 -0.30 -1.03
C ALA A 202 20.68 -0.79 -0.14
N CYS A 203 20.40 -1.18 1.09
CA CYS A 203 21.40 -1.78 1.99
C CYS A 203 21.83 -3.20 1.54
N TYR A 204 21.00 -3.91 0.79
CA TYR A 204 21.36 -5.19 0.20
C TYR A 204 22.19 -5.06 -1.07
N HIS A 205 21.71 -4.32 -2.04
CA HIS A 205 22.33 -4.27 -3.37
C HIS A 205 23.40 -3.18 -3.51
N ARG A 206 23.35 -2.12 -2.70
CA ARG A 206 24.31 -1.00 -2.69
C ARG A 206 24.48 -0.31 -4.05
N ASP A 207 23.41 -0.24 -4.81
CA ASP A 207 23.42 0.45 -6.10
C ASP A 207 23.71 1.94 -5.90
N PRO A 208 24.75 2.50 -6.57
CA PRO A 208 25.17 3.89 -6.35
C PRO A 208 24.07 4.91 -6.66
N ALA A 209 23.27 4.67 -7.72
CA ALA A 209 22.19 5.57 -8.08
C ALA A 209 21.08 5.56 -7.04
N MET A 210 20.71 4.37 -6.52
CA MET A 210 19.72 4.25 -5.43
C MET A 210 20.21 4.92 -4.15
N LEU A 211 21.48 4.72 -3.78
CA LEU A 211 22.08 5.36 -2.62
C LEU A 211 22.09 6.89 -2.76
N SER A 212 22.32 7.41 -3.98
CA SER A 212 22.24 8.84 -4.25
C SER A 212 20.83 9.39 -4.03
N TYR A 213 19.79 8.70 -4.54
CA TYR A 213 18.39 9.10 -4.31
C TYR A 213 18.02 9.14 -2.82
N LEU A 214 18.46 8.16 -2.06
CA LEU A 214 18.09 8.09 -0.64
C LEU A 214 18.83 9.11 0.24
N ARG A 215 20.02 9.54 -0.20
CA ARG A 215 20.85 10.53 0.54
C ARG A 215 20.48 11.97 0.19
N ASP A 216 20.04 12.23 -1.02
CA ASP A 216 19.68 13.58 -1.47
C ASP A 216 18.19 13.85 -1.21
N PRO A 217 17.84 14.79 -0.29
CA PRO A 217 16.45 15.18 -0.04
C PRO A 217 15.76 15.82 -1.25
N GLY A 218 16.52 16.38 -2.19
CA GLY A 218 16.00 17.03 -3.40
C GLY A 218 15.70 16.06 -4.52
N ALA A 219 16.22 14.84 -4.46
CA ALA A 219 16.03 13.82 -5.49
C ALA A 219 14.63 13.19 -5.40
N ASP A 220 14.03 12.91 -6.55
CA ASP A 220 12.69 12.33 -6.65
C ASP A 220 12.66 11.26 -7.76
N MET A 221 12.96 10.02 -7.37
CA MET A 221 12.97 8.86 -8.26
C MET A 221 11.65 8.65 -9.01
N HIS A 222 10.54 8.95 -8.36
CA HIS A 222 9.22 8.78 -8.97
C HIS A 222 8.93 9.87 -10.01
N ALA A 223 9.42 11.08 -9.77
CA ALA A 223 9.37 12.16 -10.75
C ALA A 223 10.28 11.87 -11.94
N ASP A 224 11.48 11.35 -11.71
CA ASP A 224 12.40 10.95 -12.80
C ASP A 224 11.82 9.82 -13.67
N ALA A 225 11.16 8.85 -13.06
CA ALA A 225 10.43 7.81 -13.79
C ALA A 225 9.28 8.42 -14.63
N ALA A 226 8.49 9.32 -14.03
CA ALA A 226 7.40 10.01 -14.73
C ALA A 226 7.95 10.83 -15.92
N LYS A 227 9.09 11.51 -15.77
CA LYS A 227 9.74 12.22 -16.89
C LYS A 227 10.00 11.28 -18.06
N ARG A 228 10.55 10.11 -17.81
CA ARG A 228 10.82 9.11 -18.84
C ARG A 228 9.56 8.55 -19.47
N LEU A 229 8.59 8.15 -18.64
CA LEU A 229 7.32 7.57 -19.08
C LEU A 229 6.51 8.53 -19.98
N PHE A 230 6.60 9.82 -19.69
CA PHE A 230 5.76 10.84 -20.36
C PHE A 230 6.53 11.87 -21.16
N PHE A 231 7.81 11.62 -21.53
CA PHE A 231 8.65 12.51 -22.35
C PHE A 231 8.70 13.96 -21.84
N LEU A 232 8.94 14.15 -20.53
CA LEU A 232 8.94 15.48 -19.92
C LEU A 232 10.38 15.98 -19.73
N ASP A 233 10.73 17.11 -20.33
CA ASP A 233 12.10 17.66 -20.32
C ASP A 233 12.36 18.72 -19.24
N ALA A 234 11.32 19.20 -18.56
CA ALA A 234 11.46 20.21 -17.52
C ALA A 234 12.14 19.66 -16.25
N SER A 235 12.67 20.55 -15.40
CA SER A 235 13.20 20.16 -14.10
C SER A 235 12.09 19.58 -13.21
N VAL A 236 12.44 18.69 -12.26
CA VAL A 236 11.45 18.13 -11.30
C VAL A 236 10.74 19.25 -10.51
N ARG A 237 11.48 20.35 -10.21
CA ARG A 237 10.92 21.52 -9.51
C ARG A 237 9.84 22.22 -10.34
N ASP A 238 10.07 22.40 -11.62
CA ASP A 238 9.11 23.05 -12.52
C ASP A 238 7.93 22.14 -12.81
N LEU A 239 8.18 20.84 -13.01
CA LEU A 239 7.11 19.86 -13.22
C LEU A 239 6.16 19.77 -12.01
N LYS A 240 6.66 19.87 -10.78
CA LYS A 240 5.82 19.88 -9.58
C LYS A 240 4.83 21.05 -9.51
N ARG A 241 5.05 22.11 -10.30
CA ARG A 241 4.14 23.26 -10.42
C ARG A 241 3.03 23.04 -11.45
N LEU A 242 3.21 22.08 -12.37
CA LEU A 242 2.19 21.79 -13.40
C LEU A 242 1.00 21.06 -12.78
N ALA A 243 -0.20 21.55 -13.12
CA ALA A 243 -1.43 20.90 -12.71
C ALA A 243 -1.51 19.46 -13.26
N GLY A 244 -1.82 18.50 -12.42
CA GLY A 244 -1.88 17.08 -12.77
C GLY A 244 -0.55 16.33 -12.66
N PHE A 245 0.62 16.99 -12.63
CA PHE A 245 1.90 16.27 -12.55
C PHE A 245 2.02 15.49 -11.23
N SER A 246 1.94 16.16 -10.09
CA SER A 246 2.14 15.51 -8.78
C SER A 246 1.01 14.54 -8.44
N THR A 247 -0.22 14.83 -8.82
CA THR A 247 -1.41 14.03 -8.49
C THR A 247 -1.65 12.86 -9.43
N VAL A 248 -1.20 12.93 -10.67
CA VAL A 248 -1.41 11.89 -11.69
C VAL A 248 -0.11 11.29 -12.17
N LEU A 249 0.74 12.05 -12.88
CA LEU A 249 1.89 11.46 -13.60
C LEU A 249 2.97 10.95 -12.65
N ARG A 250 3.30 11.70 -11.60
CA ARG A 250 4.25 11.24 -10.58
C ARG A 250 3.72 10.02 -9.81
N GLN A 251 2.41 9.99 -9.51
CA GLN A 251 1.78 8.83 -8.85
C GLN A 251 1.71 7.63 -9.80
N ALA A 252 1.46 7.83 -11.10
CA ALA A 252 1.55 6.80 -12.11
C ALA A 252 2.97 6.24 -12.20
N GLY A 253 3.99 7.09 -12.21
CA GLY A 253 5.39 6.68 -12.13
C GLY A 253 5.72 5.88 -10.87
N LYS A 254 5.19 6.30 -9.70
CA LYS A 254 5.38 5.62 -8.41
C LYS A 254 4.67 4.27 -8.37
N ASN A 255 3.34 4.28 -8.49
CA ASN A 255 2.50 3.13 -8.18
C ASN A 255 2.20 2.27 -9.42
N GLY A 256 2.30 2.86 -10.62
CA GLY A 256 2.08 2.17 -11.89
C GLY A 256 3.34 1.56 -12.50
N PHE A 257 4.52 2.06 -12.12
CA PHE A 257 5.77 1.60 -12.71
C PHE A 257 6.85 1.23 -11.66
N ILE A 258 7.39 2.17 -10.86
CA ILE A 258 8.54 1.91 -9.98
C ILE A 258 8.26 0.81 -8.96
N PHE A 259 7.17 0.88 -8.21
CA PHE A 259 6.84 -0.13 -7.23
C PHE A 259 6.56 -1.51 -7.86
N PRO A 260 5.73 -1.64 -8.91
CA PRO A 260 5.56 -2.90 -9.62
C PRO A 260 6.89 -3.49 -10.09
N GLN A 261 7.77 -2.70 -10.72
CA GLN A 261 9.08 -3.13 -11.17
C GLN A 261 9.96 -3.65 -10.01
N PHE A 262 9.95 -2.98 -8.86
CA PHE A 262 10.73 -3.40 -7.69
C PHE A 262 10.18 -4.70 -7.09
N TYR A 263 8.85 -4.92 -7.15
CA TYR A 263 8.21 -6.15 -6.70
C TYR A 263 8.25 -7.29 -7.73
N GLY A 264 8.77 -7.06 -8.92
CA GLY A 264 9.03 -8.10 -9.93
C GLY A 264 8.06 -8.15 -11.09
N ASP A 265 7.26 -7.12 -11.26
CA ASP A 265 6.46 -6.90 -12.46
C ASP A 265 7.33 -6.53 -13.66
N TYR A 266 6.74 -6.54 -14.85
CA TYR A 266 7.42 -6.21 -16.12
C TYR A 266 6.62 -5.15 -16.90
N TYR A 267 7.17 -4.71 -18.02
CA TYR A 267 6.69 -3.53 -18.77
C TYR A 267 5.21 -3.58 -19.19
N GLU A 268 4.66 -4.75 -19.60
CA GLU A 268 3.28 -4.81 -20.11
C GLU A 268 2.21 -4.46 -19.05
N PRO A 269 2.16 -5.12 -17.86
CA PRO A 269 1.23 -4.73 -16.81
C PRO A 269 1.47 -3.28 -16.35
N CYS A 270 2.74 -2.84 -16.29
CA CYS A 270 3.07 -1.46 -15.94
C CYS A 270 2.49 -0.47 -16.95
N ALA A 271 2.65 -0.72 -18.26
CA ALA A 271 2.12 0.14 -19.31
C ALA A 271 0.60 0.28 -19.21
N GLN A 272 -0.10 -0.85 -19.05
CA GLN A 272 -1.55 -0.84 -18.89
C GLN A 272 -1.99 -0.07 -17.64
N ASN A 273 -1.34 -0.32 -16.51
CA ASN A 273 -1.66 0.36 -15.25
C ASN A 273 -1.39 1.87 -15.34
N VAL A 274 -0.26 2.28 -15.90
CA VAL A 274 0.08 3.70 -16.10
C VAL A 274 -0.91 4.38 -17.04
N ALA A 275 -1.11 3.83 -18.24
CA ALA A 275 -1.98 4.45 -19.25
C ALA A 275 -3.45 4.40 -18.86
N CYS A 276 -4.01 3.22 -18.63
CA CYS A 276 -5.44 3.06 -18.43
C CYS A 276 -5.86 3.26 -16.97
N GLY A 277 -5.05 2.79 -16.02
CA GLY A 277 -5.32 2.90 -14.60
C GLY A 277 -5.19 4.33 -14.07
N TRP A 278 -4.05 4.97 -14.32
CA TRP A 278 -3.73 6.30 -13.80
C TRP A 278 -4.13 7.43 -14.75
N CYS A 279 -3.73 7.37 -16.01
CA CYS A 279 -3.97 8.44 -16.98
C CYS A 279 -5.36 8.39 -17.63
N LYS A 280 -6.14 7.33 -17.39
CA LYS A 280 -7.50 7.13 -17.94
C LYS A 280 -7.53 7.13 -19.48
N LEU A 281 -6.48 6.62 -20.10
CA LEU A 281 -6.39 6.46 -21.54
C LEU A 281 -7.15 5.21 -22.00
N PRO A 282 -7.76 5.22 -23.21
CA PRO A 282 -8.42 4.04 -23.78
C PRO A 282 -7.44 2.86 -23.96
N ARG A 283 -7.94 1.66 -23.72
CA ARG A 283 -7.14 0.44 -23.88
C ARG A 283 -7.08 -0.04 -25.33
N VAL A 284 -8.11 0.22 -26.10
CA VAL A 284 -8.28 -0.27 -27.47
C VAL A 284 -8.41 0.89 -28.43
N GLY A 285 -7.79 0.74 -29.59
CA GLY A 285 -7.78 1.76 -30.63
C GLY A 285 -6.73 2.84 -30.42
N ASP A 286 -6.65 3.76 -31.39
CA ASP A 286 -5.77 4.92 -31.30
C ASP A 286 -6.38 5.97 -30.36
N TRP A 287 -5.54 6.61 -29.57
CA TRP A 287 -5.93 7.69 -28.69
C TRP A 287 -6.22 8.97 -29.51
N THR A 288 -7.26 9.68 -29.13
CA THR A 288 -7.59 10.99 -29.68
C THR A 288 -6.89 12.10 -28.88
N ASP A 289 -6.88 13.31 -29.40
CA ASP A 289 -6.26 14.45 -28.72
C ASP A 289 -6.98 14.85 -27.41
N ASP A 290 -8.20 14.36 -27.21
CA ASP A 290 -9.05 14.67 -26.03
C ASP A 290 -9.03 13.54 -24.98
N ASP A 291 -8.30 12.44 -25.23
CA ASP A 291 -8.27 11.30 -24.31
C ASP A 291 -7.34 11.52 -23.10
N GLY A 292 -7.73 10.92 -22.00
CA GLY A 292 -6.96 10.87 -20.76
C GLY A 292 -7.09 12.10 -19.88
N LEU A 293 -6.50 12.02 -18.70
CA LEU A 293 -6.53 13.12 -17.73
C LEU A 293 -5.60 14.27 -18.18
N PRO A 294 -5.95 15.52 -17.86
CA PRO A 294 -5.15 16.67 -18.28
C PRO A 294 -3.86 16.81 -17.50
N LEU A 295 -2.81 17.20 -18.20
CA LEU A 295 -1.59 17.77 -17.67
C LEU A 295 -1.58 19.26 -18.02
N ASP A 296 -1.65 20.11 -17.02
CA ASP A 296 -1.72 21.57 -17.19
C ASP A 296 -2.84 22.01 -18.15
N GLY A 297 -4.01 21.37 -18.02
CA GLY A 297 -5.20 21.64 -18.83
C GLY A 297 -5.21 20.98 -20.22
N VAL A 298 -4.13 20.29 -20.62
CA VAL A 298 -4.06 19.59 -21.92
C VAL A 298 -4.19 18.07 -21.68
N PRO A 299 -5.12 17.37 -22.35
CA PRO A 299 -5.23 15.92 -22.27
C PRO A 299 -3.91 15.22 -22.58
N ILE A 300 -3.54 14.23 -21.76
CA ILE A 300 -2.22 13.59 -21.85
C ILE A 300 -2.00 12.88 -23.20
N ALA A 301 -3.05 12.38 -23.84
CA ALA A 301 -2.94 11.74 -25.15
C ALA A 301 -2.39 12.69 -26.23
N ARG A 302 -2.82 13.97 -26.22
CA ARG A 302 -2.29 14.98 -27.16
C ARG A 302 -0.79 15.13 -27.03
N HIS A 303 -0.28 15.18 -25.79
CA HIS A 303 1.17 15.23 -25.53
C HIS A 303 1.89 13.96 -26.00
N LEU A 304 1.37 12.77 -25.68
CA LEU A 304 1.96 11.49 -26.08
C LEU A 304 2.00 11.31 -27.61
N ARG A 305 0.97 11.75 -28.33
CA ARG A 305 0.93 11.70 -29.81
C ARG A 305 2.01 12.56 -30.47
N GLN A 306 2.46 13.65 -29.83
CA GLN A 306 3.60 14.45 -30.30
C GLN A 306 4.93 13.67 -30.26
N HIS A 307 4.97 12.58 -29.52
CA HIS A 307 6.11 11.65 -29.41
C HIS A 307 5.83 10.29 -30.10
N ASP A 308 4.94 10.28 -31.11
CA ASP A 308 4.56 9.11 -31.89
C ASP A 308 3.92 7.95 -31.08
N VAL A 309 3.42 8.22 -29.88
CA VAL A 309 2.67 7.26 -29.07
C VAL A 309 1.17 7.48 -29.31
N ARG A 310 0.57 6.64 -30.15
CA ARG A 310 -0.80 6.80 -30.66
C ARG A 310 -1.83 5.93 -29.95
N GLY A 311 -1.38 4.93 -29.18
CA GLY A 311 -2.25 3.99 -28.49
C GLY A 311 -1.48 3.16 -27.48
N LEU A 312 -2.18 2.21 -26.85
CA LEU A 312 -1.58 1.37 -25.81
C LEU A 312 -0.42 0.50 -26.31
N VAL A 313 -0.45 0.08 -27.57
CA VAL A 313 0.61 -0.75 -28.17
C VAL A 313 1.93 0.04 -28.23
N ASP A 314 1.89 1.26 -28.77
CA ASP A 314 3.05 2.14 -28.85
C ASP A 314 3.56 2.50 -27.45
N PHE A 315 2.64 2.78 -26.52
CA PHE A 315 2.99 3.10 -25.14
C PHE A 315 3.64 1.90 -24.43
N THR A 316 3.16 0.68 -24.67
CA THR A 316 3.75 -0.55 -24.11
C THR A 316 5.18 -0.74 -24.60
N GLU A 317 5.45 -0.53 -25.88
CA GLU A 317 6.81 -0.59 -26.44
C GLU A 317 7.70 0.52 -25.86
N HIS A 318 7.15 1.71 -25.64
CA HIS A 318 7.88 2.78 -24.96
C HIS A 318 8.22 2.41 -23.51
N VAL A 319 7.25 1.87 -22.74
CA VAL A 319 7.48 1.45 -21.35
C VAL A 319 8.51 0.32 -21.27
N ARG A 320 8.60 -0.56 -22.27
CA ARG A 320 9.67 -1.55 -22.38
C ARG A 320 11.05 -0.89 -22.42
N ARG A 321 11.21 0.17 -23.22
CA ARG A 321 12.47 0.94 -23.28
C ARG A 321 12.78 1.65 -21.96
N VAL A 322 11.74 2.13 -21.25
CA VAL A 322 11.89 2.73 -19.91
C VAL A 322 12.29 1.67 -18.88
N GLU A 323 11.77 0.45 -18.97
CA GLU A 323 12.21 -0.69 -18.15
C GLU A 323 13.66 -1.05 -18.41
N ASP A 324 14.08 -1.13 -19.68
CA ASP A 324 15.49 -1.37 -20.04
C ASP A 324 16.41 -0.29 -19.46
N TRP A 325 16.04 0.98 -19.58
CA TRP A 325 16.76 2.08 -18.95
C TRP A 325 16.81 1.92 -17.42
N LEU A 326 15.70 1.59 -16.78
CA LEU A 326 15.62 1.44 -15.32
C LEU A 326 16.63 0.40 -14.82
N TRP A 327 16.67 -0.77 -15.47
CA TRP A 327 17.45 -1.91 -15.01
C TRP A 327 18.88 -1.96 -15.56
N GLN A 328 19.14 -1.46 -16.76
CA GLN A 328 20.45 -1.58 -17.39
C GLN A 328 21.31 -0.31 -17.21
N GLU A 329 20.69 0.86 -17.16
CA GLU A 329 21.40 2.12 -17.03
C GLU A 329 21.26 2.73 -15.63
N ARG A 330 20.03 2.75 -15.08
CA ARG A 330 19.76 3.47 -13.83
C ARG A 330 20.12 2.67 -12.60
N PHE A 331 19.70 1.39 -12.53
CA PHE A 331 19.93 0.50 -11.39
C PHE A 331 20.61 -0.83 -11.78
N PRO A 332 21.73 -0.84 -12.50
CA PRO A 332 22.36 -2.06 -13.00
C PRO A 332 22.88 -2.96 -11.86
N VAL A 333 23.34 -2.37 -10.74
CA VAL A 333 23.83 -3.13 -9.59
C VAL A 333 22.68 -3.79 -8.85
N TYR A 334 21.52 -3.11 -8.73
CA TYR A 334 20.33 -3.70 -8.15
C TYR A 334 19.79 -4.83 -9.03
N TYR A 335 19.74 -4.64 -10.35
CA TYR A 335 19.33 -5.70 -11.28
C TYR A 335 20.18 -6.96 -11.18
N LYS A 336 21.51 -6.79 -11.18
CA LYS A 336 22.46 -7.89 -11.00
C LYS A 336 22.28 -8.56 -9.64
N TRP A 337 22.09 -7.80 -8.57
CA TRP A 337 21.85 -8.35 -7.24
C TRP A 337 20.61 -9.25 -7.21
N ARG A 338 19.49 -8.86 -7.83
CA ARG A 338 18.27 -9.69 -7.92
C ARG A 338 18.54 -11.04 -8.57
N GLN A 339 19.31 -11.05 -9.66
CA GLN A 339 19.67 -12.28 -10.36
C GLN A 339 20.58 -13.18 -9.51
N ASP A 340 21.65 -12.63 -8.97
CA ASP A 340 22.64 -13.35 -8.16
C ASP A 340 22.01 -13.86 -6.86
N TRP A 341 21.12 -13.08 -6.26
CA TRP A 341 20.42 -13.48 -5.04
C TRP A 341 19.47 -14.65 -5.31
N TYR A 342 18.68 -14.60 -6.34
CA TYR A 342 17.77 -15.69 -6.70
C TYR A 342 18.54 -16.97 -7.08
N ALA A 343 19.61 -16.86 -7.85
CA ALA A 343 20.47 -18.00 -8.16
C ALA A 343 21.12 -18.65 -6.92
N ARG A 344 21.49 -17.86 -5.92
CA ARG A 344 21.96 -18.37 -4.62
C ARG A 344 20.88 -19.09 -3.84
N TYR A 345 19.66 -18.49 -3.81
CA TYR A 345 18.51 -19.13 -3.19
C TYR A 345 18.17 -20.46 -3.84
N GLN A 346 18.12 -20.54 -5.18
CA GLN A 346 17.86 -21.79 -5.89
C GLN A 346 18.85 -22.92 -5.52
N ARG A 347 20.11 -22.59 -5.27
CA ARG A 347 21.12 -23.58 -4.88
C ARG A 347 21.02 -24.02 -3.40
N ARG A 348 20.53 -23.13 -2.51
CA ARG A 348 20.54 -23.35 -1.06
C ARG A 348 19.18 -23.72 -0.49
N GLY A 349 18.09 -23.41 -1.17
CA GLY A 349 16.72 -23.56 -0.69
C GLY A 349 16.35 -22.60 0.45
N SER A 350 17.26 -21.71 0.85
CA SER A 350 17.07 -20.77 1.96
C SER A 350 18.01 -19.58 1.87
N PHE A 351 17.70 -18.53 2.63
CA PHE A 351 18.56 -17.37 2.85
C PHE A 351 18.40 -16.83 4.27
N GLN A 352 19.43 -16.15 4.77
CA GLN A 352 19.37 -15.41 6.02
C GLN A 352 19.17 -13.92 5.74
N MET A 353 18.23 -13.31 6.46
CA MET A 353 18.00 -11.87 6.45
C MET A 353 19.09 -11.14 7.24
N LYS A 354 19.31 -9.85 6.96
CA LYS A 354 20.29 -9.01 7.68
C LYS A 354 19.97 -8.85 9.18
N THR A 355 18.76 -9.11 9.60
CA THR A 355 18.29 -9.11 10.99
C THR A 355 18.36 -10.48 11.68
N GLY A 356 18.97 -11.48 11.02
CA GLY A 356 19.26 -12.79 11.62
C GLY A 356 18.26 -13.89 11.28
N PHE A 357 17.06 -13.55 10.80
CA PHE A 357 16.04 -14.56 10.47
C PHE A 357 16.39 -15.38 9.23
N VAL A 358 15.94 -16.62 9.21
CA VAL A 358 16.12 -17.54 8.07
C VAL A 358 14.78 -17.79 7.41
N CYS A 359 14.73 -17.54 6.10
CA CYS A 359 13.61 -17.96 5.23
C CYS A 359 14.05 -19.14 4.37
N GLY A 360 13.21 -20.15 4.30
CA GLY A 360 13.44 -21.38 3.50
C GLY A 360 12.12 -21.91 2.93
N GLY A 361 12.22 -22.96 2.14
CA GLY A 361 11.09 -23.60 1.46
C GLY A 361 10.98 -23.17 -0.02
N VAL A 362 9.90 -23.60 -0.67
CA VAL A 362 9.67 -23.29 -2.10
C VAL A 362 9.11 -21.88 -2.24
N MET A 363 9.84 -21.03 -2.94
CA MET A 363 9.46 -19.63 -3.19
C MET A 363 9.54 -19.31 -4.68
N SER A 364 8.62 -18.49 -5.16
CA SER A 364 8.75 -17.85 -6.47
C SER A 364 9.94 -16.88 -6.49
N ARG A 365 10.36 -16.47 -7.71
CA ARG A 365 11.43 -15.47 -7.85
C ARG A 365 11.09 -14.19 -7.08
N ASN A 366 9.86 -13.72 -7.21
CA ASN A 366 9.41 -12.49 -6.54
C ASN A 366 9.44 -12.64 -5.01
N GLN A 367 8.97 -13.76 -4.46
CA GLN A 367 9.07 -14.02 -3.03
C GLN A 367 10.52 -14.07 -2.54
N ALA A 368 11.38 -14.81 -3.24
CA ALA A 368 12.79 -14.96 -2.84
C ALA A 368 13.57 -13.63 -2.89
N THR A 369 13.19 -12.68 -3.76
CA THR A 369 13.84 -11.37 -3.86
C THR A 369 13.20 -10.30 -2.98
N ASN A 370 11.91 -10.42 -2.66
CA ASN A 370 11.20 -9.43 -1.85
C ASN A 370 11.25 -9.73 -0.34
N TYR A 371 11.19 -11.00 0.07
CA TYR A 371 11.19 -11.37 1.49
C TYR A 371 12.40 -10.87 2.27
N PRO A 372 13.66 -10.89 1.73
CA PRO A 372 14.83 -10.33 2.42
C PRO A 372 14.73 -8.81 2.63
N VAL A 373 13.87 -8.12 1.88
CA VAL A 373 13.62 -6.68 2.01
C VAL A 373 12.46 -6.42 2.96
N GLN A 374 11.32 -7.08 2.75
CA GLN A 374 10.11 -6.87 3.53
C GLN A 374 10.27 -7.24 5.01
N GLY A 375 10.93 -8.36 5.29
CA GLY A 375 11.15 -8.81 6.67
C GLY A 375 11.95 -7.77 7.47
N PRO A 376 13.20 -7.45 7.09
CA PRO A 376 13.99 -6.46 7.81
C PRO A 376 13.35 -5.05 7.85
N ALA A 377 12.57 -4.64 6.85
CA ALA A 377 11.82 -3.38 6.91
C ALA A 377 10.89 -3.35 8.14
N PHE A 378 10.10 -4.42 8.33
CA PHE A 378 9.28 -4.55 9.53
C PHE A 378 10.12 -4.73 10.81
N HIS A 379 11.22 -5.48 10.76
CA HIS A 379 12.08 -5.70 11.94
C HIS A 379 12.71 -4.39 12.45
N LEU A 380 12.99 -3.43 11.57
CA LEU A 380 13.40 -2.08 11.95
C LEU A 380 12.28 -1.35 12.70
N LEU A 381 11.02 -1.49 12.27
CA LEU A 381 9.87 -0.94 12.97
C LEU A 381 9.67 -1.64 14.33
N LEU A 382 9.74 -2.96 14.36
CA LEU A 382 9.59 -3.74 15.59
C LEU A 382 10.65 -3.35 16.65
N ARG A 383 11.90 -3.16 16.23
CA ARG A 383 12.94 -2.66 17.13
C ARG A 383 12.68 -1.23 17.57
N THR A 384 12.18 -0.39 16.69
CA THR A 384 11.74 0.97 17.06
C THR A 384 10.66 0.91 18.13
N LEU A 385 9.64 0.06 17.93
CA LEU A 385 8.56 -0.13 18.90
C LEU A 385 9.09 -0.57 20.27
N THR A 386 10.02 -1.55 20.32
CA THR A 386 10.61 -1.97 21.62
C THR A 386 11.26 -0.82 22.35
N LEU A 387 12.04 0.01 21.65
CA LEU A 387 12.72 1.17 22.26
C LEU A 387 11.74 2.28 22.68
N VAL A 388 10.69 2.48 21.89
CA VAL A 388 9.64 3.47 22.22
C VAL A 388 8.86 3.03 23.46
N VAL A 389 8.43 1.77 23.52
CA VAL A 389 7.64 1.24 24.67
C VAL A 389 8.45 1.34 25.97
N ASP A 390 9.76 1.12 25.93
CA ASP A 390 10.61 1.27 27.11
C ASP A 390 10.70 2.72 27.60
N ARG A 391 10.69 3.71 26.69
CA ARG A 391 10.90 5.14 27.00
C ARG A 391 9.62 5.91 27.25
N ILE A 392 8.51 5.46 26.68
CA ILE A 392 7.24 6.19 26.79
C ILE A 392 6.59 6.08 28.19
N ARG A 393 7.15 5.25 29.08
CA ARG A 393 6.58 5.00 30.41
C ARG A 393 6.43 6.24 31.27
N ASP A 394 7.30 7.24 31.06
CA ASP A 394 7.29 8.51 31.80
C ASP A 394 6.41 9.58 31.10
N PHE A 395 5.82 9.25 29.95
CA PHE A 395 4.91 10.12 29.22
C PHE A 395 3.44 9.85 29.63
N LYS A 396 2.59 10.84 29.44
CA LYS A 396 1.13 10.66 29.51
C LYS A 396 0.61 9.93 28.26
N SER A 397 1.31 10.11 27.14
CA SER A 397 1.04 9.49 25.83
C SER A 397 1.28 7.99 25.86
N ARG A 398 0.61 7.25 24.95
CA ARG A 398 0.74 5.80 24.82
C ARG A 398 0.83 5.39 23.36
N VAL A 399 1.57 4.31 23.06
CA VAL A 399 1.46 3.62 21.78
C VAL A 399 0.21 2.77 21.80
N VAL A 400 -0.72 3.00 20.88
CA VAL A 400 -2.01 2.34 20.81
C VAL A 400 -2.20 1.47 19.59
N GLY A 401 -1.28 1.53 18.61
CA GLY A 401 -1.36 0.71 17.41
C GLY A 401 -0.03 0.59 16.68
N GLN A 402 0.16 -0.54 16.02
CA GLN A 402 1.17 -0.78 14.99
C GLN A 402 0.44 -1.19 13.72
N ILE A 403 0.53 -0.37 12.67
CA ILE A 403 -0.22 -0.56 11.43
C ILE A 403 0.74 -0.40 10.25
N HIS A 404 0.97 -1.48 9.49
CA HIS A 404 1.95 -1.55 8.41
C HIS A 404 3.35 -1.08 8.86
N ASP A 405 3.81 0.06 8.36
CA ASP A 405 5.14 0.64 8.64
C ASP A 405 5.06 1.82 9.62
N SER A 406 3.89 2.03 10.29
CA SER A 406 3.64 3.13 11.21
C SER A 406 3.35 2.67 12.63
N LEU A 407 3.61 3.58 13.59
CA LEU A 407 3.18 3.53 14.98
C LEU A 407 2.11 4.58 15.21
N LEU A 408 1.02 4.19 15.87
CA LEU A 408 -0.04 5.09 16.33
C LEU A 408 0.09 5.36 17.81
N PHE A 409 -0.06 6.63 18.17
CA PHE A 409 -0.07 7.09 19.55
C PHE A 409 -1.40 7.78 19.88
N ASP A 410 -1.86 7.55 21.08
CA ASP A 410 -2.81 8.41 21.80
C ASP A 410 -1.95 9.38 22.59
N ALA A 411 -1.76 10.60 22.10
CA ALA A 411 -0.72 11.51 22.55
C ALA A 411 -1.29 12.77 23.22
N ASP A 412 -0.68 13.13 24.36
CA ASP A 412 -0.84 14.48 24.92
C ASP A 412 -0.27 15.50 23.89
N PRO A 413 -1.02 16.56 23.53
CA PRO A 413 -0.57 17.53 22.54
C PRO A 413 0.80 18.16 22.84
N ASP A 414 1.12 18.38 24.11
CA ASP A 414 2.38 18.97 24.55
C ASP A 414 3.57 18.01 24.39
N GLU A 415 3.32 16.71 24.30
CA GLU A 415 4.34 15.66 24.17
C GLU A 415 4.64 15.29 22.69
N VAL A 416 3.81 15.72 21.73
CA VAL A 416 3.95 15.38 20.31
C VAL A 416 5.37 15.67 19.77
N PRO A 417 5.99 16.87 20.00
CA PRO A 417 7.33 17.12 19.48
C PRO A 417 8.37 16.17 20.05
N ALA A 418 8.29 15.83 21.34
CA ALA A 418 9.22 14.93 22.00
C ALA A 418 9.07 13.48 21.50
N LEU A 419 7.85 13.04 21.21
CA LEU A 419 7.57 11.72 20.65
C LEU A 419 8.12 11.59 19.21
N VAL A 420 7.90 12.59 18.38
CA VAL A 420 8.42 12.62 17.00
C VAL A 420 9.95 12.60 17.02
N ASP A 421 10.59 13.45 17.85
CA ASP A 421 12.05 13.50 18.00
C ASP A 421 12.61 12.17 18.53
N MET A 422 11.93 11.53 19.47
CA MET A 422 12.31 10.20 19.98
C MET A 422 12.34 9.17 18.85
N VAL A 423 11.27 9.05 18.06
CA VAL A 423 11.20 8.06 16.98
C VAL A 423 12.22 8.41 15.88
N GLN A 424 12.39 9.69 15.55
CA GLN A 424 13.39 10.15 14.58
C GLN A 424 14.81 9.79 15.00
N ARG A 425 15.19 10.03 16.26
CA ARG A 425 16.51 9.67 16.79
C ARG A 425 16.75 8.16 16.78
N ILE A 426 15.74 7.38 17.17
CA ILE A 426 15.83 5.92 17.09
C ILE A 426 16.12 5.50 15.65
N ALA A 427 15.35 6.02 14.68
CA ALA A 427 15.49 5.65 13.27
C ALA A 427 16.83 6.13 12.68
N ALA A 428 17.22 7.38 12.92
CA ALA A 428 18.38 8.00 12.28
C ALA A 428 19.72 7.62 12.91
N GLU A 429 19.75 7.34 14.23
CA GLU A 429 20.98 7.15 14.96
C GLU A 429 21.13 5.78 15.60
N GLU A 430 20.12 5.28 16.29
CA GLU A 430 20.26 4.09 17.12
C GLU A 430 20.18 2.81 16.30
N LEU A 431 19.25 2.72 15.36
CA LEU A 431 19.17 1.56 14.45
C LEU A 431 20.45 1.39 13.62
N PRO A 432 21.08 2.45 13.04
CA PRO A 432 22.37 2.31 12.35
C PRO A 432 23.53 1.93 13.28
N ARG A 433 23.50 2.33 14.55
CA ARG A 433 24.51 1.88 15.55
C ARG A 433 24.33 0.40 15.90
N LEU A 434 23.10 -0.07 15.99
CA LEU A 434 22.79 -1.47 16.27
C LEU A 434 23.09 -2.37 15.06
N TRP A 435 22.79 -1.88 13.85
CA TRP A 435 22.92 -2.62 12.61
C TRP A 435 23.76 -1.83 11.59
N ASP A 436 25.07 -2.08 11.59
CA ASP A 436 26.05 -1.42 10.70
C ASP A 436 25.79 -1.61 9.19
N TRP A 437 24.91 -2.54 8.83
CA TRP A 437 24.47 -2.72 7.46
C TRP A 437 23.50 -1.62 6.98
N ILE A 438 22.95 -0.82 7.89
CA ILE A 438 22.09 0.33 7.54
C ILE A 438 23.02 1.47 7.08
N ILE A 439 23.10 1.67 5.77
CA ILE A 439 24.03 2.64 5.15
C ILE A 439 23.33 3.85 4.53
N VAL A 440 22.04 3.94 4.71
CA VAL A 440 21.18 5.04 4.22
C VAL A 440 20.44 5.70 5.38
N PRO A 441 20.09 6.99 5.26
CA PRO A 441 19.31 7.66 6.30
C PRO A 441 17.90 7.04 6.36
N LEU A 442 17.46 6.68 7.56
CA LEU A 442 16.07 6.29 7.82
C LEU A 442 15.30 7.54 8.27
N ARG A 443 14.31 7.92 7.49
CA ARG A 443 13.48 9.09 7.78
C ARG A 443 12.11 8.65 8.26
N VAL A 444 11.50 9.46 9.12
CA VAL A 444 10.13 9.29 9.54
C VAL A 444 9.28 10.46 9.04
N GLU A 445 8.02 10.21 8.78
CA GLU A 445 6.98 11.20 8.54
C GLU A 445 5.99 11.12 9.68
N ALA A 446 5.70 12.25 10.31
CA ALA A 446 4.73 12.31 11.39
C ALA A 446 3.48 13.07 10.93
N LYS A 447 2.32 12.56 11.32
CA LYS A 447 1.02 13.20 11.11
C LYS A 447 0.28 13.25 12.43
N VAL A 448 -0.47 14.31 12.65
CA VAL A 448 -1.23 14.52 13.88
C VAL A 448 -2.64 14.96 13.56
N SER A 449 -3.62 14.51 14.36
CA SER A 449 -4.99 15.02 14.31
C SER A 449 -5.10 16.34 15.09
N GLU A 450 -6.20 17.05 14.95
CA GLU A 450 -6.59 18.04 15.95
C GLU A 450 -6.87 17.38 17.30
N VAL A 451 -6.92 18.17 18.38
CA VAL A 451 -7.33 17.70 19.71
C VAL A 451 -8.74 17.12 19.62
N ASP A 452 -8.93 15.93 20.18
CA ASP A 452 -10.17 15.13 20.05
C ASP A 452 -10.54 14.77 18.60
N GLY A 453 -9.67 15.03 17.65
CA GLY A 453 -9.87 14.74 16.22
C GLY A 453 -9.68 13.25 15.90
N SER A 454 -10.18 12.81 14.73
CA SER A 454 -10.10 11.40 14.32
C SER A 454 -8.83 11.09 13.50
N TRP A 455 -8.49 9.81 13.40
CA TRP A 455 -7.39 9.33 12.52
C TRP A 455 -7.62 9.61 11.03
N ALA A 456 -8.86 9.99 10.62
CA ALA A 456 -9.13 10.41 9.24
C ALA A 456 -8.63 11.82 8.92
N GLU A 457 -8.46 12.67 9.93
CA GLU A 457 -8.21 14.12 9.80
C GLU A 457 -6.80 14.47 10.27
N MET A 458 -5.80 13.90 9.57
CA MET A 458 -4.39 14.04 9.95
C MET A 458 -3.68 15.09 9.10
N VAL A 459 -2.86 15.92 9.73
CA VAL A 459 -1.96 16.87 9.07
C VAL A 459 -0.50 16.51 9.35
N VAL A 460 0.38 16.81 8.39
CA VAL A 460 1.83 16.55 8.56
C VAL A 460 2.38 17.48 9.63
N VAL A 461 3.14 16.91 10.55
CA VAL A 461 3.91 17.69 11.56
C VAL A 461 5.15 18.23 10.86
N GLU A 462 5.33 19.55 10.88
CA GLU A 462 6.49 20.25 10.31
C GLU A 462 7.73 20.19 11.23
#